data_e4c521faf3d0099bdb715c7bf8339281
#
_entry.id   e4c521faf3d0099bdb715c7bf8339281
#
_cell.length_a   1.000
_cell.length_b   1.000
_cell.length_c   1.000
_cell.angle_alpha   90.00
_cell.angle_beta   90.00
_cell.angle_gamma   90.00
#
_symmetry.space_group_name_H-M   'P 1'
#
loop_
_entity.id
_entity.type
_entity.pdbx_description
1 polymer ?
#
loop_
_entity_poly.entity_id
_entity_poly.type
_entity_poly.pdbx_seq_one_letter_code
_entity_poly.pdbx_strand_id
1 'polypeptide(L)'
;MNRRFVITLYIFFSWITLLAQSGVTPKHEVRAVWLTTIGGLDWPHNYARNQYGIEKQKSELRTLLDLYQRAGINTVLMQTRVRGTTIYPSRLEPWDGCLSGNPGQSPGYDALQFAIDECHKRGMEFHAWVVTIPVGKWNKLGCQRLRRKYPSLIKKIGPDGYMNPEDPRTASYLADICDEITRNYDIDGIHLDYIRYPETWKIRVSRDQGRRNITNIVSAIHNKVKLRKPWVKISCSPIGKFNDLSRYWSHGWNAYTKVCQDAQGWLRNGLMDQLYPMMYFRNDQFFPFAIDWAEQSHGRTVAPGLGIYFLNPREGNWKLSDITRELHVLRQYGLGQAYFRGKFLTDNDQGIYDFVSQFNRYPALVPPIAWSGQPEPQAPSHIDLYKDGMKWDGSTPYYNIYSSRTWPVDTDNPENLIAIRRKGTSLSIQTGNRYFAITGMDRYGKESSARQSHNIPEVKTIDVPLLKCNGTWLTLPPKDKGLDAKLLVVETLQGSVIATRTYQEKFVNVSNIPNGFYVLKSLGRKGVTHRLGFFTVKRNLATEF
;
A
#
# COMPACT_ATOMS: atom_id res chain seq x y z
N MET A 1 -37.79 1.34 34.77
CA MET A 1 -36.91 2.20 33.96
C MET A 1 -36.79 1.58 32.58
N ASN A 2 -37.22 2.30 31.54
CA ASN A 2 -37.69 1.73 30.28
C ASN A 2 -36.61 1.04 29.41
N ARG A 3 -36.90 -0.16 28.93
CA ARG A 3 -36.12 -0.91 27.92
C ARG A 3 -35.72 -0.06 26.67
N ARG A 4 -36.41 1.01 26.36
CA ARG A 4 -36.07 1.91 25.25
C ARG A 4 -34.78 2.74 25.50
N PHE A 5 -34.45 3.04 26.76
CA PHE A 5 -33.25 3.80 27.10
C PHE A 5 -31.95 2.97 26.95
N VAL A 6 -32.02 1.67 27.19
CA VAL A 6 -30.86 0.76 27.06
C VAL A 6 -30.51 0.53 25.59
N ILE A 7 -31.52 0.41 24.71
CA ILE A 7 -31.31 0.21 23.27
C ILE A 7 -30.70 1.47 22.64
N THR A 8 -31.14 2.66 23.05
CA THR A 8 -30.60 3.93 22.52
C THR A 8 -29.13 4.13 22.96
N LEU A 9 -28.76 3.71 24.18
CA LEU A 9 -27.39 3.77 24.67
C LEU A 9 -26.46 2.79 23.93
N TYR A 10 -26.95 1.58 23.60
CA TYR A 10 -26.18 0.60 22.81
C TYR A 10 -25.94 1.05 21.38
N ILE A 11 -26.93 1.68 20.74
CA ILE A 11 -26.80 2.24 19.40
C ILE A 11 -25.81 3.42 19.41
N PHE A 12 -25.83 4.27 20.45
CA PHE A 12 -24.91 5.39 20.58
C PHE A 12 -23.45 4.91 20.83
N PHE A 13 -23.25 3.85 21.62
CA PHE A 13 -21.94 3.25 21.84
C PHE A 13 -21.38 2.53 20.61
N SER A 14 -22.22 1.86 19.83
CA SER A 14 -21.79 1.25 18.56
C SER A 14 -21.46 2.30 17.49
N TRP A 15 -22.08 3.46 17.51
CA TRP A 15 -21.72 4.58 16.64
C TRP A 15 -20.42 5.27 17.05
N ILE A 16 -20.14 5.36 18.34
CA ILE A 16 -18.86 5.92 18.85
C ILE A 16 -17.69 4.97 18.50
N THR A 17 -17.87 3.67 18.55
CA THR A 17 -16.84 2.72 18.13
C THR A 17 -16.60 2.72 16.61
N LEU A 18 -17.64 2.98 15.79
CA LEU A 18 -17.47 3.16 14.34
C LEU A 18 -16.70 4.45 13.99
N LEU A 19 -16.90 5.53 14.75
CA LEU A 19 -16.16 6.79 14.55
C LEU A 19 -14.69 6.72 15.02
N ALA A 20 -14.38 5.85 15.98
CA ALA A 20 -13.01 5.63 16.45
C ALA A 20 -12.14 4.79 15.49
N GLN A 21 -12.75 4.01 14.60
CA GLN A 21 -12.04 3.21 13.59
C GLN A 21 -11.58 4.03 12.36
N SER A 22 -12.06 5.24 12.17
CA SER A 22 -11.72 6.09 11.01
C SER A 22 -10.31 6.72 11.05
N GLY A 23 -9.49 6.40 12.04
CA GLY A 23 -8.14 6.96 12.23
C GLY A 23 -6.97 5.98 12.14
N VAL A 24 -7.22 4.69 11.97
CA VAL A 24 -6.15 3.68 11.94
C VAL A 24 -5.50 3.64 10.56
N THR A 25 -4.22 3.99 10.50
CA THR A 25 -3.42 3.80 9.27
C THR A 25 -3.28 2.30 9.00
N PRO A 26 -3.66 1.81 7.80
CA PRO A 26 -3.55 0.39 7.51
C PRO A 26 -2.09 -0.02 7.29
N LYS A 27 -1.73 -1.24 7.69
CA LYS A 27 -0.41 -1.85 7.38
C LYS A 27 -0.21 -2.03 5.88
N HIS A 28 -1.28 -2.39 5.15
CA HIS A 28 -1.26 -2.60 3.71
C HIS A 28 -2.18 -1.60 3.00
N GLU A 29 -1.60 -0.75 2.17
CA GLU A 29 -2.33 0.24 1.37
C GLU A 29 -1.47 0.65 0.17
N VAL A 30 -2.02 0.62 -1.04
CA VAL A 30 -1.35 1.25 -2.19
C VAL A 30 -1.44 2.76 -2.05
N ARG A 31 -0.30 3.44 -2.12
CA ARG A 31 -0.14 4.89 -2.15
C ARG A 31 0.69 5.26 -3.35
N ALA A 32 0.01 5.49 -4.47
CA ALA A 32 0.67 5.63 -5.76
C ALA A 32 0.71 7.08 -6.24
N VAL A 33 1.67 7.38 -7.11
CA VAL A 33 1.74 8.64 -7.83
C VAL A 33 2.08 8.37 -9.29
N TRP A 34 1.39 9.05 -10.23
CA TRP A 34 1.81 9.08 -11.62
C TRP A 34 2.90 10.12 -11.82
N LEU A 35 4.01 9.68 -12.42
CA LEU A 35 5.13 10.50 -12.81
C LEU A 35 5.20 10.55 -14.35
N THR A 36 4.79 11.67 -14.93
CA THR A 36 4.75 11.86 -16.37
C THR A 36 6.09 12.31 -16.92
N THR A 37 6.52 11.69 -18.02
CA THR A 37 7.77 12.07 -18.73
C THR A 37 7.50 12.82 -20.03
N ILE A 38 6.30 12.70 -20.61
CA ILE A 38 5.93 13.37 -21.83
C ILE A 38 6.15 14.88 -21.71
N GLY A 39 6.97 15.42 -22.59
CA GLY A 39 7.28 16.86 -22.61
C GLY A 39 7.95 17.39 -21.34
N GLY A 40 8.44 16.51 -20.47
CA GLY A 40 9.03 16.89 -19.17
C GLY A 40 8.02 17.45 -18.17
N LEU A 41 6.75 17.02 -18.23
CA LEU A 41 5.67 17.58 -17.40
C LEU A 41 5.88 17.41 -15.89
N ASP A 42 6.43 16.27 -15.44
CA ASP A 42 6.86 16.05 -14.06
C ASP A 42 8.37 15.87 -13.98
N TRP A 43 8.96 15.20 -14.99
CA TRP A 43 10.39 14.94 -15.11
C TRP A 43 10.73 14.46 -16.53
N PRO A 44 11.91 14.84 -17.10
CA PRO A 44 12.86 15.83 -16.60
C PRO A 44 12.55 17.24 -17.09
N HIS A 45 12.93 18.27 -16.34
CA HIS A 45 12.77 19.67 -16.73
C HIS A 45 13.97 20.24 -17.51
N ASN A 46 14.98 19.43 -17.79
CA ASN A 46 16.15 19.80 -18.56
C ASN A 46 16.61 18.64 -19.45
N TYR A 47 17.38 18.92 -20.49
CA TYR A 47 17.87 17.93 -21.43
C TYR A 47 19.25 17.41 -21.08
N ALA A 48 19.44 16.08 -21.17
CA ALA A 48 20.73 15.39 -21.02
C ALA A 48 21.56 15.50 -22.34
N ARG A 49 22.11 16.67 -22.60
CA ARG A 49 22.96 16.92 -23.78
C ARG A 49 24.44 16.67 -23.51
N ASN A 50 24.83 16.60 -22.26
CA ASN A 50 26.18 16.36 -21.76
C ASN A 50 26.11 15.77 -20.34
N GLN A 51 27.25 15.47 -19.76
CA GLN A 51 27.34 14.88 -18.42
C GLN A 51 26.67 15.73 -17.34
N TYR A 52 26.81 17.06 -17.41
CA TYR A 52 26.14 17.96 -16.47
C TYR A 52 24.61 17.83 -16.55
N GLY A 53 24.05 17.81 -17.78
CA GLY A 53 22.61 17.61 -17.98
C GLY A 53 22.11 16.25 -17.47
N ILE A 54 22.91 15.18 -17.64
CA ILE A 54 22.62 13.84 -17.09
C ILE A 54 22.52 13.91 -15.57
N GLU A 55 23.55 14.45 -14.90
CA GLU A 55 23.56 14.49 -13.43
C GLU A 55 22.45 15.41 -12.87
N LYS A 56 22.09 16.46 -13.60
CA LYS A 56 20.96 17.32 -13.23
C LYS A 56 19.63 16.57 -13.30
N GLN A 57 19.36 15.80 -14.36
CA GLN A 57 18.18 14.95 -14.46
C GLN A 57 18.12 13.93 -13.32
N LYS A 58 19.24 13.27 -13.03
CA LYS A 58 19.35 12.30 -11.93
C LYS A 58 19.11 12.92 -10.57
N SER A 59 19.70 14.08 -10.31
CA SER A 59 19.50 14.83 -9.05
C SER A 59 18.05 15.25 -8.85
N GLU A 60 17.42 15.75 -9.93
CA GLU A 60 16.01 16.14 -9.93
C GLU A 60 15.10 14.95 -9.58
N LEU A 61 15.31 13.78 -10.21
CA LEU A 61 14.51 12.59 -9.91
C LEU A 61 14.70 12.13 -8.46
N ARG A 62 15.93 12.14 -7.93
CA ARG A 62 16.18 11.83 -6.52
C ARG A 62 15.39 12.74 -5.59
N THR A 63 15.40 14.04 -5.86
CA THR A 63 14.65 15.04 -5.07
C THR A 63 13.14 14.75 -5.08
N LEU A 64 12.57 14.46 -6.26
CA LEU A 64 11.17 14.10 -6.40
C LEU A 64 10.82 12.83 -5.60
N LEU A 65 11.65 11.78 -5.72
CA LEU A 65 11.42 10.53 -5.02
C LEU A 65 11.58 10.68 -3.48
N ASP A 66 12.47 11.56 -3.02
CA ASP A 66 12.59 11.90 -1.58
C ASP A 66 11.33 12.61 -1.06
N LEU A 67 10.74 13.51 -1.87
CA LEU A 67 9.45 14.13 -1.55
C LEU A 67 8.33 13.10 -1.49
N TYR A 68 8.26 12.19 -2.46
CA TYR A 68 7.25 11.13 -2.47
C TYR A 68 7.40 10.19 -1.27
N GLN A 69 8.62 9.81 -0.91
CA GLN A 69 8.88 8.99 0.29
C GLN A 69 8.39 9.68 1.57
N ARG A 70 8.68 10.98 1.74
CA ARG A 70 8.19 11.76 2.89
C ARG A 70 6.67 11.87 2.94
N ALA A 71 6.00 11.91 1.79
CA ALA A 71 4.54 11.88 1.69
C ALA A 71 3.94 10.46 1.88
N GLY A 72 4.76 9.45 2.22
CA GLY A 72 4.33 8.08 2.43
C GLY A 72 3.92 7.33 1.16
N ILE A 73 4.34 7.80 -0.02
CA ILE A 73 4.13 7.10 -1.30
C ILE A 73 4.98 5.84 -1.33
N ASN A 74 4.40 4.73 -1.75
CA ASN A 74 5.06 3.43 -1.85
C ASN A 74 5.05 2.82 -3.27
N THR A 75 4.41 3.48 -4.23
CA THR A 75 4.31 3.02 -5.63
C THR A 75 4.46 4.19 -6.58
N VAL A 76 5.38 4.08 -7.54
CA VAL A 76 5.57 5.08 -8.59
C VAL A 76 5.16 4.50 -9.94
N LEU A 77 4.15 5.09 -10.57
CA LEU A 77 3.69 4.78 -11.92
C LEU A 77 4.40 5.72 -12.89
N MET A 78 5.60 5.34 -13.38
CA MET A 78 6.42 6.22 -14.20
C MET A 78 6.20 5.97 -15.69
N GLN A 79 5.89 7.02 -16.44
CA GLN A 79 5.65 6.94 -17.88
C GLN A 79 6.92 6.48 -18.63
N THR A 80 6.93 5.23 -19.06
CA THR A 80 8.09 4.51 -19.63
C THR A 80 7.99 4.40 -21.15
N ARG A 81 6.80 4.03 -21.67
CA ARG A 81 6.44 4.17 -23.07
C ARG A 81 5.50 5.35 -23.22
N VAL A 82 5.93 6.36 -23.97
CA VAL A 82 5.20 7.63 -24.05
C VAL A 82 4.11 7.57 -25.12
N ARG A 83 4.46 7.55 -26.40
CA ARG A 83 3.52 7.44 -27.53
C ARG A 83 4.28 6.92 -28.76
N GLY A 84 4.57 5.62 -28.78
CA GLY A 84 5.43 5.01 -29.81
C GLY A 84 6.90 5.42 -29.68
N THR A 85 7.31 5.85 -28.49
CA THR A 85 8.66 6.22 -28.06
C THR A 85 8.88 5.79 -26.61
N THR A 86 10.13 5.61 -26.20
CA THR A 86 10.49 5.08 -24.89
C THR A 86 11.53 5.93 -24.19
N ILE A 87 11.65 5.80 -22.85
CA ILE A 87 12.69 6.44 -22.05
C ILE A 87 13.84 5.47 -21.71
N TYR A 88 13.93 4.34 -22.42
CA TYR A 88 14.94 3.31 -22.25
C TYR A 88 15.44 2.82 -23.62
N PRO A 89 16.61 2.13 -23.70
CA PRO A 89 17.14 1.60 -24.97
C PRO A 89 16.28 0.43 -25.46
N SER A 90 15.24 0.73 -26.25
CA SER A 90 14.34 -0.25 -26.83
C SER A 90 14.81 -0.69 -28.23
N ARG A 91 14.61 -1.98 -28.54
CA ARG A 91 14.78 -2.52 -29.90
C ARG A 91 13.54 -2.31 -30.77
N LEU A 92 12.41 -1.96 -30.16
CA LEU A 92 11.10 -1.87 -30.81
C LEU A 92 10.73 -0.44 -31.18
N GLU A 93 11.00 0.52 -30.29
CA GLU A 93 10.63 1.92 -30.45
C GLU A 93 11.82 2.88 -30.20
N PRO A 94 11.84 4.06 -30.82
CA PRO A 94 12.92 5.02 -30.65
C PRO A 94 12.84 5.72 -29.27
N TRP A 95 13.98 6.30 -28.86
CA TRP A 95 14.04 7.18 -27.71
C TRP A 95 13.06 8.34 -27.82
N ASP A 96 12.40 8.67 -26.71
CA ASP A 96 11.61 9.91 -26.61
C ASP A 96 12.53 11.14 -26.49
N GLY A 97 12.12 12.24 -27.08
CA GLY A 97 12.89 13.48 -27.04
C GLY A 97 12.86 14.21 -25.69
N CYS A 98 12.04 13.77 -24.73
CA CYS A 98 11.95 14.42 -23.42
C CYS A 98 13.27 14.37 -22.64
N LEU A 99 14.10 13.34 -22.86
CA LEU A 99 15.38 13.19 -22.16
C LEU A 99 16.51 13.96 -22.80
N SER A 100 16.72 13.79 -24.11
CA SER A 100 17.87 14.41 -24.84
C SER A 100 17.57 15.76 -25.49
N GLY A 101 16.31 16.11 -25.65
CA GLY A 101 15.83 17.22 -26.48
C GLY A 101 15.64 16.84 -27.95
N ASN A 102 16.13 15.66 -28.38
CA ASN A 102 16.09 15.22 -29.77
C ASN A 102 15.42 13.82 -29.85
N PRO A 103 14.23 13.70 -30.48
CA PRO A 103 13.57 12.40 -30.64
C PRO A 103 14.46 11.41 -31.40
N GLY A 104 14.59 10.21 -30.87
CA GLY A 104 15.41 9.12 -31.41
C GLY A 104 16.86 9.12 -30.93
N GLN A 105 17.30 10.11 -30.20
CA GLN A 105 18.65 10.24 -29.67
C GLN A 105 18.70 9.76 -28.20
N SER A 106 19.65 8.89 -27.88
CA SER A 106 19.93 8.49 -26.51
C SER A 106 20.34 9.67 -25.64
N PRO A 107 19.90 9.73 -24.37
CA PRO A 107 20.37 10.73 -23.40
C PRO A 107 21.78 10.41 -22.83
N GLY A 108 22.41 9.32 -23.26
CA GLY A 108 23.72 8.89 -22.74
C GLY A 108 23.67 8.04 -21.46
N TYR A 109 22.47 7.70 -20.96
CA TYR A 109 22.27 6.81 -19.83
C TYR A 109 20.92 6.09 -19.94
N ASP A 110 20.74 5.01 -19.17
CA ASP A 110 19.45 4.31 -19.07
C ASP A 110 18.61 4.95 -17.96
N ALA A 111 17.65 5.78 -18.37
CA ALA A 111 16.81 6.52 -17.45
C ALA A 111 15.81 5.61 -16.70
N LEU A 112 15.36 4.52 -17.34
CA LEU A 112 14.46 3.55 -16.72
C LEU A 112 15.18 2.77 -15.62
N GLN A 113 16.37 2.23 -15.90
CA GLN A 113 17.17 1.52 -14.90
C GLN A 113 17.47 2.41 -13.69
N PHE A 114 17.89 3.66 -13.96
CA PHE A 114 18.17 4.63 -12.91
C PHE A 114 16.94 4.88 -12.02
N ALA A 115 15.76 5.06 -12.62
CA ALA A 115 14.53 5.31 -11.87
C ALA A 115 14.12 4.10 -11.00
N ILE A 116 14.24 2.88 -11.52
CA ILE A 116 14.00 1.64 -10.78
C ILE A 116 14.90 1.56 -9.56
N ASP A 117 16.21 1.75 -9.74
CA ASP A 117 17.19 1.67 -8.66
C ASP A 117 16.91 2.70 -7.55
N GLU A 118 16.56 3.94 -7.93
CA GLU A 118 16.25 5.00 -6.98
C GLU A 118 14.90 4.78 -6.25
N CYS A 119 13.89 4.19 -6.89
CA CYS A 119 12.66 3.77 -6.23
C CYS A 119 12.93 2.64 -5.22
N HIS A 120 13.65 1.59 -5.63
CA HIS A 120 13.95 0.45 -4.77
C HIS A 120 14.80 0.82 -3.55
N LYS A 121 15.77 1.74 -3.68
CA LYS A 121 16.54 2.27 -2.54
C LYS A 121 15.66 2.88 -1.46
N ARG A 122 14.49 3.41 -1.85
CA ARG A 122 13.51 4.05 -0.96
C ARG A 122 12.38 3.10 -0.50
N GLY A 123 12.46 1.82 -0.88
CA GLY A 123 11.43 0.84 -0.56
C GLY A 123 10.13 0.97 -1.38
N MET A 124 10.14 1.79 -2.45
CA MET A 124 9.00 1.98 -3.33
C MET A 124 8.97 0.94 -4.45
N GLU A 125 7.78 0.50 -4.84
CA GLU A 125 7.56 -0.25 -6.07
C GLU A 125 7.65 0.69 -7.28
N PHE A 126 8.26 0.18 -8.34
CA PHE A 126 8.32 0.84 -9.65
C PHE A 126 7.43 0.11 -10.65
N HIS A 127 6.42 0.80 -11.17
CA HIS A 127 5.56 0.28 -12.23
C HIS A 127 5.83 1.04 -13.54
N ALA A 128 6.22 0.31 -14.58
CA ALA A 128 6.43 0.87 -15.90
C ALA A 128 5.09 1.25 -16.53
N TRP A 129 4.81 2.53 -16.63
CA TRP A 129 3.60 3.05 -17.26
C TRP A 129 3.74 3.05 -18.77
N VAL A 130 2.91 2.24 -19.42
CA VAL A 130 2.88 2.01 -20.87
C VAL A 130 1.60 2.64 -21.45
N VAL A 131 1.74 3.74 -22.20
CA VAL A 131 0.64 4.27 -23.01
C VAL A 131 0.44 3.33 -24.19
N THR A 132 -0.69 2.65 -24.27
CA THR A 132 -0.89 1.51 -25.18
C THR A 132 -1.34 1.89 -26.59
N ILE A 133 -2.60 2.25 -26.79
CA ILE A 133 -3.22 2.48 -28.11
C ILE A 133 -2.73 3.76 -28.80
N PRO A 134 -2.56 4.91 -28.13
CA PRO A 134 -2.01 6.11 -28.78
C PRO A 134 -0.53 5.95 -29.15
N VAL A 135 -0.17 6.39 -30.37
CA VAL A 135 1.22 6.40 -30.87
C VAL A 135 1.72 7.81 -31.23
N GLY A 136 0.96 8.82 -30.80
CA GLY A 136 1.34 10.23 -30.92
C GLY A 136 0.95 10.90 -32.24
N LYS A 137 1.46 12.12 -32.42
CA LYS A 137 1.16 12.89 -33.63
C LYS A 137 1.60 12.15 -34.88
N TRP A 138 0.76 12.20 -35.93
CA TRP A 138 0.95 11.49 -37.20
C TRP A 138 2.33 11.70 -37.82
N ASN A 139 2.85 12.93 -37.74
CA ASN A 139 4.13 13.32 -38.33
C ASN A 139 5.32 13.24 -37.36
N LYS A 140 5.16 12.69 -36.15
CA LYS A 140 6.27 12.51 -35.21
C LYS A 140 6.94 11.15 -35.37
N LEU A 141 8.19 11.06 -34.94
CA LEU A 141 9.11 9.96 -35.18
C LEU A 141 8.53 8.58 -34.84
N GLY A 142 7.97 8.43 -33.64
CA GLY A 142 7.40 7.14 -33.19
C GLY A 142 6.29 6.63 -34.12
N CYS A 143 5.30 7.50 -34.41
CA CYS A 143 4.21 7.16 -35.32
C CYS A 143 4.69 6.89 -36.75
N GLN A 144 5.65 7.67 -37.26
CA GLN A 144 6.24 7.46 -38.61
C GLN A 144 6.94 6.12 -38.70
N ARG A 145 7.77 5.74 -37.70
CA ARG A 145 8.47 4.44 -37.68
C ARG A 145 7.51 3.28 -37.62
N LEU A 146 6.48 3.34 -36.77
CA LEU A 146 5.47 2.30 -36.64
C LEU A 146 4.66 2.12 -37.95
N ARG A 147 4.21 3.21 -38.58
CA ARG A 147 3.50 3.16 -39.86
C ARG A 147 4.34 2.55 -40.98
N ARG A 148 5.63 2.86 -41.02
CA ARG A 148 6.55 2.32 -42.02
C ARG A 148 6.75 0.82 -41.82
N LYS A 149 6.87 0.38 -40.55
CA LYS A 149 7.07 -1.03 -40.21
C LYS A 149 5.77 -1.86 -40.34
N TYR A 150 4.62 -1.24 -40.00
CA TYR A 150 3.30 -1.88 -40.00
C TYR A 150 2.24 -0.97 -40.65
N PRO A 151 2.19 -0.88 -42.00
CA PRO A 151 1.42 0.16 -42.70
C PRO A 151 -0.08 0.21 -42.36
N SER A 152 -0.73 -0.93 -42.16
CA SER A 152 -2.18 -1.01 -41.90
C SER A 152 -2.53 -1.00 -40.39
N LEU A 153 -1.54 -1.16 -39.51
CA LEU A 153 -1.75 -1.30 -38.08
C LEU A 153 -2.12 0.03 -37.41
N ILE A 154 -1.60 1.13 -37.91
CA ILE A 154 -1.82 2.46 -37.33
C ILE A 154 -2.91 3.21 -38.09
N LYS A 155 -3.95 3.61 -37.36
CA LYS A 155 -5.06 4.42 -37.89
C LYS A 155 -4.85 5.88 -37.54
N LYS A 156 -5.13 6.76 -38.51
CA LYS A 156 -5.11 8.22 -38.33
C LYS A 156 -6.48 8.70 -37.86
N ILE A 157 -6.51 9.43 -36.75
CA ILE A 157 -7.73 10.11 -36.26
C ILE A 157 -7.32 11.54 -35.92
N GLY A 158 -7.88 12.50 -36.65
CA GLY A 158 -7.43 13.87 -36.56
C GLY A 158 -5.91 14.01 -36.84
N PRO A 159 -5.15 14.70 -35.99
CA PRO A 159 -3.71 14.83 -36.14
C PRO A 159 -2.89 13.67 -35.54
N ASP A 160 -3.53 12.69 -34.92
CA ASP A 160 -2.88 11.65 -34.15
C ASP A 160 -2.98 10.27 -34.79
N GLY A 161 -2.01 9.40 -34.50
CA GLY A 161 -1.99 7.98 -34.84
C GLY A 161 -2.36 7.11 -33.64
N TYR A 162 -3.08 6.03 -33.92
CA TYR A 162 -3.52 5.06 -32.93
C TYR A 162 -3.32 3.64 -33.46
N MET A 163 -2.88 2.71 -32.61
CA MET A 163 -2.90 1.29 -32.94
C MET A 163 -4.34 0.82 -33.11
N ASN A 164 -4.60 -0.01 -34.11
CA ASN A 164 -5.93 -0.53 -34.37
C ASN A 164 -6.27 -1.66 -33.38
N PRO A 165 -7.21 -1.49 -32.44
CA PRO A 165 -7.56 -2.56 -31.48
C PRO A 165 -8.20 -3.79 -32.14
N GLU A 166 -8.72 -3.65 -33.37
CA GLU A 166 -9.37 -4.72 -34.15
C GLU A 166 -8.37 -5.58 -34.92
N ASP A 167 -7.10 -5.15 -34.98
CA ASP A 167 -6.04 -5.92 -35.64
C ASP A 167 -5.28 -6.75 -34.62
N PRO A 168 -5.22 -8.09 -34.77
CA PRO A 168 -4.57 -8.97 -33.79
C PRO A 168 -3.08 -8.69 -33.60
N ARG A 169 -2.43 -8.05 -34.57
CA ARG A 169 -1.02 -7.64 -34.46
C ARG A 169 -0.81 -6.57 -33.38
N THR A 170 -1.86 -5.79 -33.04
CA THR A 170 -1.82 -4.85 -31.92
C THR A 170 -1.54 -5.58 -30.60
N ALA A 171 -2.23 -6.70 -30.35
CA ALA A 171 -2.04 -7.51 -29.17
C ALA A 171 -0.60 -8.05 -29.08
N SER A 172 -0.10 -8.64 -30.15
CA SER A 172 1.27 -9.18 -30.21
C SER A 172 2.32 -8.08 -29.99
N TYR A 173 2.16 -6.92 -30.65
CA TYR A 173 3.11 -5.81 -30.57
C TYR A 173 3.19 -5.21 -29.16
N LEU A 174 2.04 -4.95 -28.52
CA LEU A 174 2.00 -4.40 -27.17
C LEU A 174 2.51 -5.42 -26.14
N ALA A 175 2.24 -6.70 -26.35
CA ALA A 175 2.81 -7.76 -25.54
C ALA A 175 4.35 -7.83 -25.68
N ASP A 176 4.91 -7.60 -26.90
CA ASP A 176 6.36 -7.55 -27.12
C ASP A 176 7.01 -6.36 -26.40
N ILE A 177 6.39 -5.18 -26.39
CA ILE A 177 6.85 -4.02 -25.62
C ILE A 177 6.89 -4.35 -24.11
N CYS A 178 5.82 -4.93 -23.57
CA CYS A 178 5.76 -5.29 -22.16
C CYS A 178 6.76 -6.40 -21.79
N ASP A 179 6.96 -7.38 -22.67
CA ASP A 179 7.98 -8.43 -22.50
C ASP A 179 9.39 -7.86 -22.53
N GLU A 180 9.69 -6.92 -23.43
CA GLU A 180 11.00 -6.27 -23.50
C GLU A 180 11.33 -5.57 -22.18
N ILE A 181 10.40 -4.81 -21.64
CA ILE A 181 10.55 -4.14 -20.33
C ILE A 181 10.72 -5.18 -19.23
N THR A 182 9.83 -6.18 -19.15
CA THR A 182 9.82 -7.20 -18.10
C THR A 182 11.10 -8.04 -18.11
N ARG A 183 11.62 -8.38 -19.30
CA ARG A 183 12.84 -9.16 -19.45
C ARG A 183 14.07 -8.40 -18.99
N ASN A 184 14.17 -7.12 -19.38
CA ASN A 184 15.41 -6.36 -19.24
C ASN A 184 15.54 -5.64 -17.88
N TYR A 185 14.43 -5.42 -17.16
CA TYR A 185 14.41 -4.58 -15.96
C TYR A 185 13.76 -5.28 -14.76
N ASP A 186 14.23 -4.93 -13.56
CA ASP A 186 13.69 -5.43 -12.26
C ASP A 186 12.50 -4.56 -11.83
N ILE A 187 11.47 -4.49 -12.67
CA ILE A 187 10.22 -3.77 -12.37
C ILE A 187 9.33 -4.57 -11.43
N ASP A 188 8.49 -3.87 -10.67
CA ASP A 188 7.46 -4.46 -9.80
C ASP A 188 6.11 -4.58 -10.50
N GLY A 189 5.85 -3.76 -11.52
CA GLY A 189 4.62 -3.81 -12.29
C GLY A 189 4.72 -3.22 -13.69
N ILE A 190 3.74 -3.61 -14.52
CA ILE A 190 3.38 -2.98 -15.79
C ILE A 190 2.03 -2.28 -15.59
N HIS A 191 1.98 -0.97 -15.87
CA HIS A 191 0.78 -0.16 -15.77
C HIS A 191 0.30 0.26 -17.16
N LEU A 192 -0.86 -0.25 -17.59
CA LEU A 192 -1.41 -0.01 -18.93
C LEU A 192 -2.34 1.21 -18.93
N ASP A 193 -1.95 2.24 -19.64
CA ASP A 193 -2.80 3.40 -19.86
C ASP A 193 -3.36 3.41 -21.29
N TYR A 194 -4.54 4.02 -21.47
CA TYR A 194 -5.27 4.02 -22.74
C TYR A 194 -5.51 2.62 -23.33
N ILE A 195 -5.62 1.58 -22.50
CA ILE A 195 -6.00 0.22 -22.90
C ILE A 195 -7.51 0.15 -23.16
N ARG A 196 -7.93 0.86 -24.20
CA ARG A 196 -9.33 1.09 -24.57
C ARG A 196 -9.42 1.72 -25.95
N TYR A 197 -10.63 1.79 -26.51
CA TYR A 197 -10.86 2.63 -27.67
C TYR A 197 -10.71 4.12 -27.28
N PRO A 198 -9.98 4.92 -28.08
CA PRO A 198 -9.91 6.36 -27.86
C PRO A 198 -11.30 7.03 -27.99
N GLU A 199 -11.49 8.15 -27.31
CA GLU A 199 -12.75 8.91 -27.30
C GLU A 199 -13.24 9.30 -28.69
N THR A 200 -12.32 9.59 -29.57
CA THR A 200 -12.57 10.03 -30.94
C THR A 200 -12.74 8.86 -31.94
N TRP A 201 -12.57 7.61 -31.48
CA TRP A 201 -12.67 6.43 -32.33
C TRP A 201 -14.12 6.08 -32.62
N LYS A 202 -14.51 6.09 -33.90
CA LYS A 202 -15.81 5.60 -34.34
C LYS A 202 -15.82 4.05 -34.31
N ILE A 203 -16.29 3.47 -33.19
CA ILE A 203 -16.38 2.02 -33.04
C ILE A 203 -17.49 1.51 -33.98
N ARG A 204 -17.12 0.69 -34.96
CA ARG A 204 -18.04 0.13 -35.97
C ARG A 204 -18.48 -1.30 -35.67
N VAL A 205 -17.79 -1.99 -34.77
CA VAL A 205 -18.15 -3.32 -34.26
C VAL A 205 -19.15 -3.20 -33.10
N SER A 206 -19.82 -4.31 -32.74
CA SER A 206 -20.64 -4.33 -31.54
C SER A 206 -19.79 -4.02 -30.29
N ARG A 207 -20.42 -3.49 -29.23
CA ARG A 207 -19.69 -3.21 -27.98
C ARG A 207 -19.09 -4.46 -27.36
N ASP A 208 -19.75 -5.60 -27.49
CA ASP A 208 -19.20 -6.89 -27.04
C ASP A 208 -17.96 -7.29 -27.83
N GLN A 209 -17.99 -7.13 -29.15
CA GLN A 209 -16.80 -7.39 -29.97
C GLN A 209 -15.68 -6.42 -29.64
N GLY A 210 -15.98 -5.13 -29.42
CA GLY A 210 -15.02 -4.14 -28.99
C GLY A 210 -14.36 -4.52 -27.65
N ARG A 211 -15.14 -4.98 -26.66
CA ARG A 211 -14.60 -5.48 -25.38
C ARG A 211 -13.74 -6.72 -25.58
N ARG A 212 -14.14 -7.67 -26.42
CA ARG A 212 -13.29 -8.82 -26.76
C ARG A 212 -11.96 -8.40 -27.37
N ASN A 213 -11.97 -7.44 -28.31
CA ASN A 213 -10.74 -6.94 -28.93
C ASN A 213 -9.76 -6.38 -27.90
N ILE A 214 -10.23 -5.52 -26.99
CA ILE A 214 -9.38 -4.95 -25.92
C ILE A 214 -8.93 -6.05 -24.94
N THR A 215 -9.83 -6.96 -24.54
CA THR A 215 -9.50 -8.07 -23.64
C THR A 215 -8.44 -9.00 -24.25
N ASN A 216 -8.45 -9.24 -25.57
CA ASN A 216 -7.42 -10.02 -26.26
C ASN A 216 -6.04 -9.34 -26.13
N ILE A 217 -5.98 -8.01 -26.22
CA ILE A 217 -4.73 -7.26 -26.02
C ILE A 217 -4.24 -7.43 -24.59
N VAL A 218 -5.12 -7.26 -23.61
CA VAL A 218 -4.82 -7.43 -22.18
C VAL A 218 -4.32 -8.86 -21.92
N SER A 219 -5.02 -9.87 -22.44
CA SER A 219 -4.65 -11.29 -22.27
C SER A 219 -3.27 -11.60 -22.86
N ALA A 220 -2.97 -11.07 -24.04
CA ALA A 220 -1.66 -11.27 -24.67
C ALA A 220 -0.52 -10.67 -23.83
N ILE A 221 -0.73 -9.47 -23.31
CA ILE A 221 0.23 -8.80 -22.40
C ILE A 221 0.38 -9.62 -21.11
N HIS A 222 -0.75 -9.96 -20.45
CA HIS A 222 -0.77 -10.74 -19.22
C HIS A 222 0.02 -12.04 -19.38
N ASN A 223 -0.32 -12.86 -20.39
CA ASN A 223 0.32 -14.15 -20.60
C ASN A 223 1.83 -14.01 -20.77
N LYS A 224 2.27 -13.04 -21.56
CA LYS A 224 3.69 -12.85 -21.86
C LYS A 224 4.49 -12.34 -20.66
N VAL A 225 3.94 -11.39 -19.92
CA VAL A 225 4.56 -10.86 -18.70
C VAL A 225 4.60 -11.91 -17.59
N LYS A 226 3.48 -12.60 -17.32
CA LYS A 226 3.39 -13.60 -16.25
C LYS A 226 4.23 -14.85 -16.53
N LEU A 227 4.36 -15.25 -17.79
CA LEU A 227 5.29 -16.32 -18.19
C LEU A 227 6.74 -15.95 -17.88
N ARG A 228 7.10 -14.68 -18.02
CA ARG A 228 8.46 -14.18 -17.78
C ARG A 228 8.78 -14.00 -16.30
N LYS A 229 7.93 -13.25 -15.61
CA LYS A 229 8.07 -12.89 -14.19
C LYS A 229 6.67 -12.89 -13.55
N PRO A 230 6.21 -14.01 -13.00
CA PRO A 230 4.84 -14.15 -12.50
C PRO A 230 4.50 -13.20 -11.36
N TRP A 231 5.51 -12.67 -10.65
CA TRP A 231 5.35 -11.68 -9.57
C TRP A 231 5.18 -10.24 -10.06
N VAL A 232 5.48 -9.92 -11.33
CA VAL A 232 5.27 -8.58 -11.88
C VAL A 232 3.78 -8.30 -11.97
N LYS A 233 3.33 -7.28 -11.26
CA LYS A 233 1.92 -6.87 -11.20
C LYS A 233 1.48 -6.26 -12.52
N ILE A 234 0.28 -6.61 -12.99
CA ILE A 234 -0.32 -5.99 -14.16
C ILE A 234 -1.48 -5.13 -13.70
N SER A 235 -1.48 -3.88 -14.11
CA SER A 235 -2.49 -2.90 -13.75
C SER A 235 -2.88 -2.03 -14.93
N CYS A 236 -4.01 -1.31 -14.80
CA CYS A 236 -4.35 -0.27 -15.76
C CYS A 236 -5.06 0.93 -15.08
N SER A 237 -5.13 2.04 -15.82
CA SER A 237 -5.91 3.23 -15.49
C SER A 237 -7.23 3.26 -16.28
N PRO A 238 -8.30 2.58 -15.81
CA PRO A 238 -9.59 2.65 -16.50
C PRO A 238 -10.26 4.01 -16.30
N ILE A 239 -11.28 4.30 -17.14
CA ILE A 239 -12.20 5.41 -16.90
C ILE A 239 -12.79 5.25 -15.49
N GLY A 240 -12.85 6.33 -14.74
CA GLY A 240 -13.20 6.31 -13.31
C GLY A 240 -14.58 5.75 -12.99
N LYS A 241 -15.53 5.84 -13.90
CA LYS A 241 -16.82 5.14 -13.83
C LYS A 241 -16.75 3.88 -14.68
N PHE A 242 -16.95 2.70 -14.05
CA PHE A 242 -16.97 1.46 -14.83
C PHE A 242 -18.18 1.41 -15.77
N ASN A 243 -19.38 1.58 -15.21
CA ASN A 243 -20.64 1.61 -15.95
C ASN A 243 -21.63 2.52 -15.21
N ASP A 244 -22.83 2.72 -15.78
CA ASP A 244 -23.93 3.32 -15.05
C ASP A 244 -24.40 2.38 -13.92
N LEU A 245 -24.78 2.94 -12.78
CA LEU A 245 -25.19 2.19 -11.60
C LEU A 245 -26.72 2.15 -11.49
N SER A 246 -27.31 0.96 -11.35
CA SER A 246 -28.77 0.79 -11.17
C SER A 246 -29.29 1.40 -9.86
N ARG A 247 -28.44 1.43 -8.82
CA ARG A 247 -28.76 2.00 -7.49
C ARG A 247 -28.52 3.50 -7.36
N TYR A 248 -27.95 4.12 -8.37
CA TYR A 248 -27.63 5.54 -8.39
C TYR A 248 -27.87 6.11 -9.78
N TRP A 249 -28.71 7.14 -9.90
CA TRP A 249 -28.97 7.76 -11.18
C TRP A 249 -27.73 8.44 -11.72
N SER A 250 -27.16 7.85 -12.73
CA SER A 250 -25.95 8.33 -13.38
C SER A 250 -25.94 7.86 -14.84
N HIS A 251 -25.89 8.81 -15.74
CA HIS A 251 -25.66 8.54 -17.16
C HIS A 251 -24.40 9.27 -17.61
N GLY A 252 -23.68 8.71 -18.54
CA GLY A 252 -22.58 9.42 -19.15
C GLY A 252 -21.37 8.60 -19.55
N TRP A 253 -20.23 9.24 -19.41
CA TRP A 253 -18.96 8.67 -19.82
C TRP A 253 -18.51 7.56 -18.86
N ASN A 254 -18.34 6.35 -19.40
CA ASN A 254 -17.94 5.19 -18.62
C ASN A 254 -17.03 4.25 -19.43
N ALA A 255 -16.35 3.34 -18.72
CA ALA A 255 -15.38 2.40 -19.28
C ALA A 255 -16.05 1.35 -20.19
N TYR A 256 -17.10 0.71 -19.68
CA TYR A 256 -17.67 -0.50 -20.26
C TYR A 256 -18.41 -0.25 -21.57
N THR A 257 -19.33 0.73 -21.59
CA THR A 257 -20.20 0.97 -22.74
C THR A 257 -19.62 1.96 -23.75
N LYS A 258 -18.82 2.94 -23.30
CA LYS A 258 -18.32 4.01 -24.19
C LYS A 258 -17.03 3.67 -24.90
N VAL A 259 -16.08 3.04 -24.19
CA VAL A 259 -14.72 2.78 -24.69
C VAL A 259 -14.33 1.30 -24.67
N CYS A 260 -15.30 0.40 -24.43
CA CYS A 260 -15.10 -1.05 -24.46
C CYS A 260 -14.02 -1.57 -23.49
N GLN A 261 -13.93 -0.99 -22.30
CA GLN A 261 -12.93 -1.31 -21.30
C GLN A 261 -13.56 -2.09 -20.15
N ASP A 262 -13.48 -3.43 -20.20
CA ASP A 262 -14.07 -4.35 -19.20
C ASP A 262 -13.14 -4.57 -18.01
N ALA A 263 -12.78 -3.47 -17.32
CA ALA A 263 -11.78 -3.51 -16.27
C ALA A 263 -12.18 -4.36 -15.05
N GLN A 264 -13.45 -4.34 -14.63
CA GLN A 264 -13.95 -5.22 -13.56
C GLN A 264 -13.92 -6.70 -14.00
N GLY A 265 -14.25 -7.00 -15.26
CA GLY A 265 -14.12 -8.34 -15.82
C GLY A 265 -12.66 -8.81 -15.83
N TRP A 266 -11.70 -7.94 -16.07
CA TRP A 266 -10.27 -8.30 -16.02
C TRP A 266 -9.80 -8.61 -14.60
N LEU A 267 -10.29 -7.92 -13.55
CA LEU A 267 -10.03 -8.31 -12.16
C LEU A 267 -10.62 -9.69 -11.85
N ARG A 268 -11.91 -9.88 -12.15
CA ARG A 268 -12.62 -11.14 -11.89
C ARG A 268 -11.94 -12.33 -12.56
N ASN A 269 -11.46 -12.16 -13.79
CA ASN A 269 -10.81 -13.22 -14.57
C ASN A 269 -9.30 -13.34 -14.32
N GLY A 270 -8.74 -12.55 -13.41
CA GLY A 270 -7.32 -12.63 -13.05
C GLY A 270 -6.35 -12.04 -14.06
N LEU A 271 -6.83 -11.28 -15.05
CA LEU A 271 -5.98 -10.64 -16.05
C LEU A 271 -5.29 -9.36 -15.54
N MET A 272 -5.83 -8.75 -14.47
CA MET A 272 -5.23 -7.61 -13.79
C MET A 272 -5.03 -7.94 -12.31
N ASP A 273 -3.91 -7.52 -11.75
CA ASP A 273 -3.61 -7.61 -10.32
C ASP A 273 -4.10 -6.38 -9.57
N GLN A 274 -4.08 -5.22 -10.24
CA GLN A 274 -4.44 -3.94 -9.65
C GLN A 274 -5.17 -3.06 -10.67
N LEU A 275 -6.04 -2.16 -10.18
CA LEU A 275 -6.62 -1.09 -11.00
C LEU A 275 -6.41 0.27 -10.34
N TYR A 276 -6.24 1.28 -11.20
CA TYR A 276 -6.12 2.69 -10.83
C TYR A 276 -7.17 3.52 -11.59
N PRO A 277 -8.48 3.39 -11.25
CA PRO A 277 -9.54 4.10 -11.97
C PRO A 277 -9.32 5.62 -11.92
N MET A 278 -9.38 6.30 -13.05
CA MET A 278 -9.19 7.75 -13.16
C MET A 278 -10.43 8.50 -12.66
N MET A 279 -10.58 8.58 -11.33
CA MET A 279 -11.74 9.13 -10.65
C MET A 279 -11.58 10.64 -10.39
N TYR A 280 -11.38 11.42 -11.45
CA TYR A 280 -11.20 12.86 -11.39
C TYR A 280 -12.57 13.58 -11.31
N PHE A 281 -13.32 13.24 -10.27
CA PHE A 281 -14.69 13.69 -10.01
C PHE A 281 -14.82 14.13 -8.55
N ARG A 282 -15.95 14.74 -8.17
CA ARG A 282 -16.29 15.11 -6.79
C ARG A 282 -17.67 14.60 -6.40
N ASN A 283 -17.92 14.48 -5.10
CA ASN A 283 -19.23 14.24 -4.50
C ASN A 283 -19.95 13.04 -5.14
N ASP A 284 -21.15 13.25 -5.62
CA ASP A 284 -22.04 12.24 -6.19
C ASP A 284 -21.47 11.56 -7.45
N GLN A 285 -20.51 12.19 -8.10
CA GLN A 285 -19.83 11.60 -9.24
C GLN A 285 -18.63 10.74 -8.81
N PHE A 286 -18.18 10.83 -7.54
CA PHE A 286 -17.07 10.08 -6.98
C PHE A 286 -17.54 8.93 -6.09
N PHE A 287 -18.24 9.22 -4.98
CA PHE A 287 -18.45 8.25 -3.91
C PHE A 287 -19.21 6.98 -4.32
N PRO A 288 -20.32 7.03 -5.08
CA PRO A 288 -21.02 5.81 -5.48
C PRO A 288 -20.16 4.89 -6.35
N PHE A 289 -19.31 5.48 -7.20
CA PHE A 289 -18.42 4.72 -8.09
C PHE A 289 -17.17 4.19 -7.36
N ALA A 290 -16.68 4.90 -6.34
CA ALA A 290 -15.61 4.37 -5.47
C ALA A 290 -16.09 3.12 -4.72
N ILE A 291 -17.32 3.14 -4.22
CA ILE A 291 -17.94 1.99 -3.56
C ILE A 291 -18.14 0.83 -4.55
N ASP A 292 -18.59 1.11 -5.78
CA ASP A 292 -18.71 0.11 -6.84
C ASP A 292 -17.36 -0.56 -7.15
N TRP A 293 -16.29 0.22 -7.25
CA TRP A 293 -14.94 -0.33 -7.42
C TRP A 293 -14.49 -1.22 -6.25
N ALA A 294 -14.85 -0.86 -5.02
CA ALA A 294 -14.54 -1.68 -3.84
C ALA A 294 -15.29 -3.02 -3.88
N GLU A 295 -16.59 -2.98 -4.13
CA GLU A 295 -17.46 -4.16 -4.19
C GLU A 295 -17.09 -5.11 -5.34
N GLN A 296 -16.62 -4.58 -6.46
CA GLN A 296 -16.25 -5.34 -7.67
C GLN A 296 -14.73 -5.60 -7.75
N SER A 297 -14.01 -5.45 -6.65
CA SER A 297 -12.56 -5.69 -6.60
C SER A 297 -12.17 -7.16 -6.72
N HIS A 298 -13.08 -8.09 -6.40
CA HIS A 298 -12.85 -9.53 -6.42
C HIS A 298 -11.61 -9.96 -5.61
N GLY A 299 -11.36 -9.29 -4.47
CA GLY A 299 -10.21 -9.54 -3.62
C GLY A 299 -8.88 -9.02 -4.17
N ARG A 300 -8.91 -8.24 -5.25
CA ARG A 300 -7.72 -7.60 -5.84
C ARG A 300 -7.62 -6.14 -5.44
N THR A 301 -6.47 -5.56 -5.68
CA THR A 301 -6.20 -4.18 -5.26
C THR A 301 -6.82 -3.17 -6.22
N VAL A 302 -7.56 -2.22 -5.67
CA VAL A 302 -8.02 -1.04 -6.40
C VAL A 302 -7.55 0.22 -5.66
N ALA A 303 -6.90 1.12 -6.39
CA ALA A 303 -6.40 2.40 -5.87
C ALA A 303 -6.91 3.54 -6.78
N PRO A 304 -8.08 4.11 -6.49
CA PRO A 304 -8.63 5.20 -7.29
C PRO A 304 -7.68 6.37 -7.45
N GLY A 305 -7.61 6.88 -8.68
CA GLY A 305 -6.85 8.06 -9.03
C GLY A 305 -7.58 9.32 -8.67
N LEU A 306 -6.94 10.19 -7.92
CA LEU A 306 -7.45 11.47 -7.46
C LEU A 306 -6.96 12.59 -8.38
N GLY A 307 -7.86 13.42 -8.86
CA GLY A 307 -7.57 14.57 -9.72
C GLY A 307 -7.03 15.76 -8.94
N ILE A 308 -5.91 15.60 -8.25
CA ILE A 308 -5.33 16.66 -7.40
C ILE A 308 -4.88 17.91 -8.19
N TYR A 309 -4.71 17.77 -9.50
CA TYR A 309 -4.42 18.92 -10.37
C TYR A 309 -5.54 19.95 -10.38
N PHE A 310 -6.78 19.55 -10.10
CA PHE A 310 -7.92 20.46 -9.97
C PHE A 310 -7.86 21.39 -8.74
N LEU A 311 -6.96 21.11 -7.77
CA LEU A 311 -6.70 22.05 -6.68
C LEU A 311 -6.02 23.34 -7.19
N ASN A 312 -5.29 23.22 -8.31
CA ASN A 312 -4.66 24.39 -8.93
C ASN A 312 -5.75 25.34 -9.49
N PRO A 313 -5.69 26.66 -9.19
CA PRO A 313 -6.69 27.61 -9.66
C PRO A 313 -6.84 27.70 -11.17
N ARG A 314 -5.78 27.37 -11.93
CA ARG A 314 -5.79 27.39 -13.40
C ARG A 314 -6.47 26.18 -14.03
N GLU A 315 -6.63 25.08 -13.26
CA GLU A 315 -7.16 23.81 -13.75
C GLU A 315 -8.63 23.59 -13.33
N GLY A 316 -9.00 23.86 -12.09
CA GLY A 316 -10.37 23.61 -11.64
C GLY A 316 -10.76 24.29 -10.33
N ASN A 317 -9.79 24.77 -9.57
CA ASN A 317 -9.98 25.48 -8.31
C ASN A 317 -10.88 24.71 -7.29
N TRP A 318 -10.67 23.39 -7.21
CA TRP A 318 -11.33 22.57 -6.18
C TRP A 318 -10.79 22.92 -4.81
N LYS A 319 -11.56 22.64 -3.76
CA LYS A 319 -11.14 22.82 -2.38
C LYS A 319 -10.35 21.60 -1.91
N LEU A 320 -9.34 21.80 -1.06
CA LEU A 320 -8.62 20.69 -0.42
C LEU A 320 -9.59 19.71 0.26
N SER A 321 -10.66 20.21 0.89
CA SER A 321 -11.69 19.39 1.53
C SER A 321 -12.39 18.40 0.60
N ASP A 322 -12.41 18.63 -0.71
CA ASP A 322 -12.96 17.68 -1.68
C ASP A 322 -12.08 16.43 -1.72
N ILE A 323 -10.77 16.61 -1.88
CA ILE A 323 -9.79 15.51 -1.94
C ILE A 323 -9.61 14.83 -0.58
N THR A 324 -9.61 15.57 0.52
CA THR A 324 -9.43 14.96 1.85
C THR A 324 -10.59 14.04 2.22
N ARG A 325 -11.82 14.40 1.88
CA ARG A 325 -12.99 13.51 2.05
C ARG A 325 -12.90 12.25 1.20
N GLU A 326 -12.45 12.37 -0.04
CA GLU A 326 -12.21 11.23 -0.92
C GLU A 326 -11.21 10.27 -0.30
N LEU A 327 -10.06 10.77 0.17
CA LEU A 327 -9.03 9.97 0.83
C LEU A 327 -9.54 9.21 2.06
N HIS A 328 -10.32 9.85 2.91
CA HIS A 328 -10.92 9.19 4.07
C HIS A 328 -11.89 8.08 3.68
N VAL A 329 -12.75 8.33 2.68
CA VAL A 329 -13.70 7.32 2.18
C VAL A 329 -12.96 6.15 1.53
N LEU A 330 -11.95 6.40 0.69
CA LEU A 330 -11.15 5.34 0.07
C LEU A 330 -10.54 4.42 1.15
N ARG A 331 -9.92 4.99 2.18
CA ARG A 331 -9.33 4.20 3.28
C ARG A 331 -10.38 3.43 4.08
N GLN A 332 -11.55 4.02 4.31
CA GLN A 332 -12.67 3.35 4.99
C GLN A 332 -13.16 2.10 4.25
N TYR A 333 -13.14 2.13 2.92
CA TYR A 333 -13.53 1.00 2.07
C TYR A 333 -12.38 0.06 1.70
N GLY A 334 -11.21 0.20 2.33
CA GLY A 334 -10.04 -0.65 2.07
C GLY A 334 -9.43 -0.45 0.68
N LEU A 335 -9.71 0.68 0.03
CA LEU A 335 -9.14 1.07 -1.25
C LEU A 335 -7.79 1.75 -1.04
N GLY A 336 -6.90 1.60 -2.03
CA GLY A 336 -5.69 2.41 -2.11
C GLY A 336 -5.97 3.83 -2.61
N GLN A 337 -4.92 4.58 -2.80
CA GLN A 337 -4.95 5.97 -3.26
C GLN A 337 -3.86 6.20 -4.31
N ALA A 338 -4.19 6.96 -5.37
CA ALA A 338 -3.23 7.31 -6.40
C ALA A 338 -3.40 8.78 -6.82
N TYR A 339 -2.30 9.52 -6.96
CA TYR A 339 -2.33 10.95 -7.17
C TYR A 339 -1.98 11.30 -8.62
N PHE A 340 -2.88 11.94 -9.34
CA PHE A 340 -2.62 12.46 -10.68
C PHE A 340 -2.47 13.99 -10.62
N ARG A 341 -1.25 14.49 -10.80
CA ARG A 341 0.05 13.81 -11.04
C ARG A 341 1.13 14.38 -10.11
N GLY A 342 2.33 13.85 -10.21
CA GLY A 342 3.45 14.13 -9.33
C GLY A 342 3.75 15.59 -9.05
N LYS A 343 3.77 16.44 -10.09
CA LYS A 343 3.98 17.89 -9.96
C LYS A 343 2.99 18.53 -8.99
N PHE A 344 1.70 18.28 -9.17
CA PHE A 344 0.66 18.92 -8.35
C PHE A 344 0.68 18.44 -6.89
N LEU A 345 1.22 17.23 -6.63
CA LEU A 345 1.47 16.79 -5.26
C LEU A 345 2.63 17.61 -4.64
N THR A 346 3.76 17.73 -5.36
CA THR A 346 4.97 18.41 -4.84
C THR A 346 4.87 19.93 -4.83
N ASP A 347 4.05 20.51 -5.70
CA ASP A 347 3.76 21.96 -5.69
C ASP A 347 2.94 22.37 -4.44
N ASN A 348 2.36 21.40 -3.73
CA ASN A 348 1.58 21.62 -2.51
C ASN A 348 0.39 22.56 -2.68
N ASP A 349 -0.28 22.49 -3.83
CA ASP A 349 -1.45 23.34 -4.11
C ASP A 349 -2.49 23.17 -3.00
N GLN A 350 -2.89 24.29 -2.38
CA GLN A 350 -3.80 24.36 -1.23
C GLN A 350 -3.38 23.49 0.00
N GLY A 351 -2.11 23.07 0.11
CA GLY A 351 -1.62 22.26 1.23
C GLY A 351 -1.83 20.75 1.06
N ILE A 352 -2.03 20.26 -0.17
CA ILE A 352 -2.24 18.83 -0.44
C ILE A 352 -1.06 17.96 0.00
N TYR A 353 0.18 18.41 -0.22
CA TYR A 353 1.37 17.68 0.18
C TYR A 353 1.46 17.53 1.70
N ASP A 354 1.21 18.61 2.43
CA ASP A 354 1.24 18.62 3.90
C ASP A 354 0.16 17.69 4.46
N PHE A 355 -1.06 17.77 3.90
CA PHE A 355 -2.15 16.88 4.29
C PHE A 355 -1.79 15.41 4.02
N VAL A 356 -1.33 15.07 2.82
CA VAL A 356 -0.97 13.69 2.44
C VAL A 356 0.16 13.15 3.32
N SER A 357 1.18 13.97 3.62
CA SER A 357 2.28 13.61 4.51
C SER A 357 1.78 13.27 5.92
N GLN A 358 0.83 14.03 6.45
CA GLN A 358 0.20 13.76 7.75
C GLN A 358 -0.74 12.56 7.70
N PHE A 359 -1.55 12.44 6.65
CA PHE A 359 -2.50 11.33 6.46
C PHE A 359 -1.79 9.98 6.31
N ASN A 360 -0.62 9.98 5.67
CA ASN A 360 0.23 8.82 5.43
C ASN A 360 1.45 8.75 6.35
N ARG A 361 1.42 9.43 7.50
CA ARG A 361 2.58 9.58 8.42
C ARG A 361 3.28 8.27 8.79
N TYR A 362 2.53 7.19 8.87
CA TYR A 362 3.09 5.85 9.08
C TYR A 362 3.25 5.14 7.73
N PRO A 363 4.36 4.43 7.51
CA PRO A 363 4.57 3.68 6.28
C PRO A 363 3.50 2.61 6.06
N ALA A 364 3.28 2.23 4.82
CA ALA A 364 2.41 1.11 4.48
C ALA A 364 3.08 0.22 3.42
N LEU A 365 2.89 -1.09 3.55
CA LEU A 365 3.28 -2.06 2.54
C LEU A 365 2.28 -2.05 1.39
N VAL A 366 2.76 -2.27 0.17
CA VAL A 366 1.86 -2.60 -0.94
C VAL A 366 1.23 -3.97 -0.66
N PRO A 367 -0.10 -4.14 -0.83
CA PRO A 367 -0.74 -5.43 -0.61
C PRO A 367 -0.09 -6.55 -1.42
N PRO A 368 0.14 -7.75 -0.84
CA PRO A 368 0.73 -8.87 -1.54
C PRO A 368 -0.20 -9.42 -2.62
N ILE A 369 0.37 -10.15 -3.58
CA ILE A 369 -0.40 -10.95 -4.55
C ILE A 369 -0.89 -12.23 -3.84
N ALA A 370 -1.97 -12.10 -3.06
CA ALA A 370 -2.47 -13.18 -2.20
C ALA A 370 -2.91 -14.43 -3.00
N TRP A 371 -3.35 -14.24 -4.25
CA TRP A 371 -3.80 -15.30 -5.16
C TRP A 371 -2.65 -16.01 -5.89
N SER A 372 -1.38 -15.72 -5.58
CA SER A 372 -0.22 -16.36 -6.21
C SER A 372 -0.06 -17.83 -5.86
N GLY A 373 -0.69 -18.29 -4.78
CA GLY A 373 -0.52 -19.66 -4.27
C GLY A 373 0.87 -19.98 -3.71
N GLN A 374 1.76 -18.96 -3.62
CA GLN A 374 3.10 -19.17 -3.08
C GLN A 374 3.08 -19.44 -1.58
N PRO A 375 3.96 -20.31 -1.08
CA PRO A 375 4.11 -20.54 0.36
C PRO A 375 4.57 -19.27 1.07
N GLU A 376 4.45 -19.26 2.40
CA GLU A 376 5.03 -18.20 3.22
C GLU A 376 6.56 -18.21 3.07
N PRO A 377 7.21 -17.04 2.86
CA PRO A 377 8.67 -16.98 2.78
C PRO A 377 9.31 -17.30 4.13
N GLN A 378 10.57 -17.70 4.09
CA GLN A 378 11.30 -18.06 5.31
C GLN A 378 11.63 -16.82 6.14
N ALA A 379 11.36 -16.88 7.44
CA ALA A 379 11.77 -15.84 8.39
C ALA A 379 13.30 -15.84 8.57
N PRO A 380 13.91 -14.70 8.91
CA PRO A 380 15.30 -14.67 9.41
C PRO A 380 15.44 -15.59 10.63
N SER A 381 16.54 -16.35 10.72
CA SER A 381 16.76 -17.25 11.85
C SER A 381 17.44 -16.53 13.02
N HIS A 382 18.20 -15.47 12.73
CA HIS A 382 18.94 -14.71 13.75
C HIS A 382 18.96 -13.21 13.46
N ILE A 383 19.09 -12.39 14.53
CA ILE A 383 19.29 -10.93 14.47
C ILE A 383 20.38 -10.56 15.48
N ASP A 384 21.47 -9.98 14.98
CA ASP A 384 22.51 -9.37 15.79
C ASP A 384 22.30 -7.86 15.90
N LEU A 385 22.26 -7.35 17.12
CA LEU A 385 22.15 -5.92 17.40
C LEU A 385 23.51 -5.34 17.78
N TYR A 386 23.85 -4.20 17.19
CA TYR A 386 24.99 -3.37 17.51
C TYR A 386 24.52 -1.98 17.93
N LYS A 387 25.40 -1.17 18.50
CA LYS A 387 25.05 0.21 18.91
C LYS A 387 24.55 1.07 17.75
N ASP A 388 25.14 0.91 16.58
CA ASP A 388 24.93 1.73 15.38
C ASP A 388 24.28 0.96 14.22
N GLY A 389 23.73 -0.22 14.49
CA GLY A 389 23.04 -0.99 13.47
C GLY A 389 22.64 -2.39 13.89
N MET A 390 22.21 -3.15 12.90
CA MET A 390 21.85 -4.56 13.04
C MET A 390 22.24 -5.35 11.78
N LYS A 391 22.46 -6.65 11.99
CA LYS A 391 22.60 -7.64 10.93
C LYS A 391 21.65 -8.80 11.19
N TRP A 392 21.27 -9.50 10.16
CA TRP A 392 20.46 -10.71 10.25
C TRP A 392 20.87 -11.69 9.17
N ASP A 393 20.44 -12.93 9.29
CA ASP A 393 20.56 -13.93 8.25
C ASP A 393 19.24 -14.09 7.50
N GLY A 394 19.30 -14.57 6.28
CA GLY A 394 18.12 -14.87 5.47
C GLY A 394 18.41 -14.90 3.99
N SER A 395 17.50 -15.52 3.23
CA SER A 395 17.62 -15.74 1.78
C SER A 395 16.51 -15.10 0.97
N THR A 396 15.62 -14.32 1.63
CA THR A 396 14.52 -13.65 0.93
C THR A 396 15.00 -12.43 0.15
N PRO A 397 14.32 -12.08 -0.96
CA PRO A 397 14.69 -10.92 -1.79
C PRO A 397 14.66 -9.59 -1.04
N TYR A 398 13.75 -9.46 -0.07
CA TYR A 398 13.54 -8.24 0.70
C TYR A 398 13.27 -8.54 2.16
N TYR A 399 13.45 -7.51 3.00
CA TYR A 399 13.16 -7.53 4.43
C TYR A 399 12.40 -6.28 4.82
N ASN A 400 11.41 -6.43 5.73
CA ASN A 400 10.78 -5.31 6.40
C ASN A 400 11.24 -5.30 7.85
N ILE A 401 11.56 -4.12 8.37
CA ILE A 401 12.12 -3.94 9.71
C ILE A 401 11.14 -3.13 10.54
N TYR A 402 10.86 -3.63 11.72
CA TYR A 402 9.93 -3.04 12.69
C TYR A 402 10.69 -2.70 13.97
N SER A 403 10.27 -1.65 14.67
CA SER A 403 10.87 -1.23 15.93
C SER A 403 9.84 -0.68 16.90
N SER A 404 9.91 -1.10 18.17
CA SER A 404 9.03 -0.62 19.24
C SER A 404 9.81 -0.42 20.54
N ARG A 405 9.21 0.32 21.47
CA ARG A 405 9.67 0.39 22.87
C ARG A 405 9.09 -0.75 23.72
N THR A 406 8.09 -1.46 23.23
CA THR A 406 7.46 -2.61 23.86
C THR A 406 7.84 -3.90 23.15
N TRP A 407 7.96 -4.97 23.93
CA TRP A 407 8.24 -6.31 23.42
C TRP A 407 7.05 -7.25 23.73
N PRO A 408 6.68 -8.16 22.81
CA PRO A 408 7.20 -8.32 21.45
C PRO A 408 6.80 -7.14 20.55
N VAL A 409 7.62 -6.91 19.51
CA VAL A 409 7.28 -5.89 18.50
C VAL A 409 6.08 -6.37 17.70
N ASP A 410 5.00 -5.62 17.75
CA ASP A 410 3.79 -5.86 16.95
C ASP A 410 4.06 -5.45 15.50
N THR A 411 4.13 -6.42 14.61
CA THR A 411 4.36 -6.19 13.17
C THR A 411 3.08 -5.85 12.40
N ASP A 412 1.91 -5.93 13.02
CA ASP A 412 0.66 -5.48 12.40
C ASP A 412 0.38 -4.00 12.64
N ASN A 413 1.05 -3.41 13.63
CA ASN A 413 1.00 -1.97 13.85
C ASN A 413 1.95 -1.22 12.89
N PRO A 414 1.43 -0.42 11.93
CA PRO A 414 2.26 0.33 10.97
C PRO A 414 3.17 1.39 11.62
N GLU A 415 2.89 1.83 12.85
CA GLU A 415 3.76 2.74 13.60
C GLU A 415 5.14 2.12 13.88
N ASN A 416 5.21 0.80 13.95
CA ASN A 416 6.44 0.07 14.22
C ASN A 416 7.28 -0.16 12.95
N LEU A 417 6.72 0.01 11.76
CA LEU A 417 7.42 -0.24 10.48
C LEU A 417 8.40 0.90 10.19
N ILE A 418 9.70 0.60 10.21
CA ILE A 418 10.78 1.61 10.05
C ILE A 418 11.57 1.49 8.75
N ALA A 419 11.57 0.32 8.12
CA ALA A 419 12.18 0.13 6.81
C ALA A 419 11.39 -0.90 6.00
N ILE A 420 11.18 -0.59 4.71
CA ILE A 420 10.35 -1.37 3.78
C ILE A 420 11.22 -1.91 2.65
N ARG A 421 11.01 -3.17 2.26
CA ARG A 421 11.62 -3.80 1.08
C ARG A 421 13.14 -3.63 1.03
N ARG A 422 13.80 -3.70 2.19
CA ARG A 422 15.24 -3.56 2.28
C ARG A 422 15.92 -4.73 1.56
N LYS A 423 16.78 -4.45 0.59
CA LYS A 423 17.70 -5.44 0.00
C LYS A 423 18.91 -5.59 0.92
N GLY A 424 19.41 -6.84 1.03
CA GLY A 424 20.54 -7.17 1.91
C GLY A 424 20.12 -7.37 3.37
N THR A 425 21.08 -7.80 4.19
CA THR A 425 20.88 -8.32 5.54
C THR A 425 21.52 -7.45 6.62
N SER A 426 21.51 -6.13 6.41
CA SER A 426 22.02 -5.17 7.40
C SER A 426 21.28 -3.84 7.33
N LEU A 427 21.21 -3.14 8.45
CA LEU A 427 20.67 -1.80 8.56
C LEU A 427 21.51 -0.99 9.55
N SER A 428 21.99 0.19 9.12
CA SER A 428 22.61 1.17 10.02
C SER A 428 21.52 2.02 10.66
N ILE A 429 21.38 1.94 11.97
CA ILE A 429 20.41 2.68 12.77
C ILE A 429 20.88 2.69 14.23
N GLN A 430 20.62 3.77 14.96
CA GLN A 430 20.85 3.79 16.40
C GLN A 430 19.81 2.88 17.09
N THR A 431 20.29 1.78 17.67
CA THR A 431 19.40 0.77 18.27
C THR A 431 18.82 1.24 19.60
N GLY A 432 19.61 1.93 20.44
CA GLY A 432 19.15 2.48 21.73
C GLY A 432 18.41 1.44 22.59
N ASN A 433 17.43 1.91 23.35
CA ASN A 433 16.56 1.06 24.18
C ASN A 433 15.28 0.65 23.42
N ARG A 434 15.42 0.05 22.24
CA ARG A 434 14.30 -0.39 21.40
C ARG A 434 14.42 -1.88 21.08
N TYR A 435 13.27 -2.50 20.89
CA TYR A 435 13.15 -3.85 20.36
C TYR A 435 12.95 -3.78 18.84
N PHE A 436 13.38 -4.83 18.16
CA PHE A 436 13.26 -4.93 16.71
C PHE A 436 12.63 -6.27 16.32
N ALA A 437 11.94 -6.26 15.20
CA ALA A 437 11.48 -7.45 14.53
C ALA A 437 11.76 -7.34 13.04
N ILE A 438 12.08 -8.45 12.39
CA ILE A 438 12.37 -8.49 10.95
C ILE A 438 11.53 -9.60 10.33
N THR A 439 10.86 -9.28 9.23
CA THR A 439 10.19 -10.24 8.36
C THR A 439 10.97 -10.36 7.05
N GLY A 440 11.09 -11.58 6.53
CA GLY A 440 11.48 -11.79 5.15
C GLY A 440 10.28 -11.51 4.23
N MET A 441 10.51 -10.97 3.05
CA MET A 441 9.45 -10.71 2.08
C MET A 441 9.85 -11.24 0.71
N ASP A 442 8.94 -11.96 0.05
CA ASP A 442 9.13 -12.47 -1.30
C ASP A 442 8.83 -11.42 -2.38
N ARG A 443 9.00 -11.81 -3.64
CA ARG A 443 8.71 -10.91 -4.78
C ARG A 443 7.21 -10.69 -5.01
N TYR A 444 6.34 -11.51 -4.42
CA TYR A 444 4.88 -11.32 -4.47
C TYR A 444 4.37 -10.37 -3.39
N GLY A 445 5.26 -9.87 -2.53
CA GLY A 445 4.95 -8.97 -1.42
C GLY A 445 4.49 -9.70 -0.15
N LYS A 446 4.56 -11.04 -0.12
CA LYS A 446 4.17 -11.83 1.04
C LYS A 446 5.27 -11.79 2.10
N GLU A 447 4.90 -11.46 3.33
CA GLU A 447 5.81 -11.48 4.48
C GLU A 447 5.87 -12.85 5.13
N SER A 448 7.01 -13.17 5.73
CA SER A 448 7.17 -14.28 6.67
C SER A 448 6.63 -13.94 8.05
N SER A 449 6.55 -14.94 8.91
CA SER A 449 6.51 -14.72 10.35
C SER A 449 7.70 -13.84 10.79
N ALA A 450 7.51 -13.07 11.86
CA ALA A 450 8.53 -12.12 12.32
C ALA A 450 9.58 -12.79 13.21
N ARG A 451 10.87 -12.57 12.93
CA ARG A 451 11.93 -12.82 13.88
C ARG A 451 12.08 -11.62 14.81
N GLN A 452 11.96 -11.85 16.11
CA GLN A 452 12.17 -10.83 17.15
C GLN A 452 13.66 -10.73 17.51
N SER A 453 14.16 -9.53 17.79
CA SER A 453 15.58 -9.28 18.14
C SER A 453 15.99 -9.83 19.51
N HIS A 454 15.02 -10.04 20.39
CA HIS A 454 15.23 -10.71 21.66
C HIS A 454 14.45 -12.01 21.61
N ASN A 455 15.09 -13.08 22.03
CA ASN A 455 14.33 -14.30 22.32
C ASN A 455 13.26 -13.92 23.35
N ILE A 456 12.10 -14.58 23.26
CA ILE A 456 11.24 -14.70 24.43
C ILE A 456 12.22 -15.09 25.52
N PRO A 457 12.42 -14.25 26.59
CA PRO A 457 13.15 -14.77 27.72
C PRO A 457 12.46 -16.11 27.94
N GLU A 458 13.22 -17.23 27.89
CA GLU A 458 12.68 -18.45 28.45
C GLU A 458 11.99 -17.94 29.69
N VAL A 459 10.67 -18.04 29.74
CA VAL A 459 9.96 -17.77 30.97
C VAL A 459 10.64 -18.79 31.85
N LYS A 460 11.72 -18.38 32.54
CA LYS A 460 12.09 -19.05 33.76
C LYS A 460 10.77 -19.00 34.44
N THR A 461 10.07 -20.13 34.45
CA THR A 461 8.93 -20.35 35.28
C THR A 461 9.45 -19.91 36.61
N ILE A 462 9.31 -18.59 36.88
CA ILE A 462 9.41 -18.11 38.22
C ILE A 462 8.27 -18.87 38.77
N ASP A 463 8.60 -19.83 39.63
CA ASP A 463 7.66 -20.71 40.30
C ASP A 463 6.85 -19.80 41.26
N VAL A 464 6.09 -18.88 40.63
CA VAL A 464 5.20 -17.97 41.33
C VAL A 464 3.93 -18.76 41.50
N PRO A 465 3.66 -19.22 42.71
CA PRO A 465 2.62 -20.18 42.95
C PRO A 465 1.27 -19.64 42.49
N LEU A 466 0.50 -20.49 41.85
CA LEU A 466 -0.93 -20.24 41.65
C LEU A 466 -1.62 -20.39 43.02
N LEU A 467 -2.03 -19.27 43.56
CA LEU A 467 -2.64 -19.22 44.89
C LEU A 467 -4.08 -19.74 44.81
N LYS A 468 -4.49 -20.54 45.82
CA LYS A 468 -5.84 -21.08 45.91
C LYS A 468 -6.83 -19.97 46.29
N CYS A 469 -7.84 -19.76 45.43
CA CYS A 469 -8.94 -18.84 45.68
C CYS A 469 -10.27 -19.57 45.47
N ASN A 470 -11.19 -19.43 46.43
CA ASN A 470 -12.54 -20.02 46.35
C ASN A 470 -13.63 -19.00 45.93
N GLY A 471 -13.21 -17.87 45.35
CA GLY A 471 -14.08 -16.77 44.92
C GLY A 471 -14.35 -15.72 46.01
N THR A 472 -14.20 -16.05 47.30
CA THR A 472 -14.35 -15.13 48.44
C THR A 472 -13.06 -14.97 49.20
N TRP A 473 -12.32 -16.05 49.39
CA TRP A 473 -11.09 -16.10 50.18
C TRP A 473 -9.92 -16.60 49.34
N LEU A 474 -8.83 -15.84 49.37
CA LEU A 474 -7.55 -16.17 48.75
C LEU A 474 -6.60 -16.67 49.84
N THR A 475 -6.03 -17.86 49.66
CA THR A 475 -5.03 -18.43 50.56
C THR A 475 -3.67 -17.80 50.27
N LEU A 476 -3.04 -17.22 51.30
CA LEU A 476 -1.72 -16.61 51.19
C LEU A 476 -0.60 -17.64 51.33
N PRO A 477 0.53 -17.48 50.65
CA PRO A 477 1.72 -18.29 50.91
C PRO A 477 2.27 -18.01 52.32
N PRO A 478 3.06 -18.93 52.89
CA PRO A 478 3.72 -18.69 54.18
C PRO A 478 4.54 -17.39 54.11
N LYS A 479 4.45 -16.59 55.21
CA LYS A 479 5.18 -15.33 55.27
C LYS A 479 6.68 -15.60 55.45
N ASP A 480 7.47 -15.18 54.48
CA ASP A 480 8.93 -15.23 54.58
C ASP A 480 9.40 -14.38 55.79
N LYS A 481 10.32 -14.93 56.62
CA LYS A 481 10.81 -14.28 57.85
C LYS A 481 11.51 -12.92 57.64
N GLY A 482 11.75 -12.53 56.39
CA GLY A 482 12.36 -11.24 56.01
C GLY A 482 11.39 -10.22 55.42
N LEU A 483 10.11 -10.57 55.21
CA LEU A 483 9.16 -9.73 54.52
C LEU A 483 8.42 -8.79 55.52
N ASP A 484 8.91 -7.55 55.66
CA ASP A 484 8.22 -6.50 56.45
C ASP A 484 7.08 -5.85 55.65
N ALA A 485 6.15 -6.65 55.15
CA ALA A 485 5.02 -6.18 54.37
C ALA A 485 3.78 -6.02 55.25
N LYS A 486 3.15 -4.85 55.18
CA LYS A 486 1.90 -4.54 55.89
C LYS A 486 0.68 -4.54 54.98
N LEU A 487 0.88 -4.40 53.68
CA LEU A 487 -0.18 -4.32 52.67
C LEU A 487 0.00 -5.35 51.58
N LEU A 488 -1.12 -5.82 51.06
CA LEU A 488 -1.23 -6.62 49.87
C LEU A 488 -1.84 -5.74 48.77
N VAL A 489 -1.31 -5.89 47.55
CA VAL A 489 -1.79 -5.19 46.36
C VAL A 489 -2.26 -6.24 45.35
N VAL A 490 -3.49 -6.11 44.90
CA VAL A 490 -4.06 -6.92 43.82
C VAL A 490 -4.01 -6.10 42.55
N GLU A 491 -3.35 -6.65 41.52
CA GLU A 491 -3.21 -5.99 40.22
C GLU A 491 -3.75 -6.88 39.10
N THR A 492 -4.18 -6.23 38.02
CA THR A 492 -4.38 -6.91 36.73
C THR A 492 -3.04 -7.35 36.16
N LEU A 493 -3.05 -8.21 35.12
CA LEU A 493 -1.81 -8.58 34.39
C LEU A 493 -1.14 -7.36 33.71
N GLN A 494 -1.90 -6.30 33.44
CA GLN A 494 -1.43 -5.02 32.86
C GLN A 494 -0.85 -4.06 33.91
N GLY A 495 -0.84 -4.47 35.19
CA GLY A 495 -0.28 -3.67 36.30
C GLY A 495 -1.24 -2.64 36.92
N SER A 496 -2.53 -2.64 36.54
CA SER A 496 -3.53 -1.76 37.15
C SER A 496 -3.92 -2.29 38.54
N VAL A 497 -3.79 -1.44 39.57
CA VAL A 497 -4.18 -1.79 40.95
C VAL A 497 -5.71 -1.85 41.05
N ILE A 498 -6.24 -3.02 41.42
CA ILE A 498 -7.68 -3.25 41.61
C ILE A 498 -8.09 -3.12 43.06
N ALA A 499 -7.23 -3.57 43.98
CA ALA A 499 -7.50 -3.50 45.40
C ALA A 499 -6.21 -3.50 46.22
N THR A 500 -6.29 -2.90 47.42
CA THR A 500 -5.30 -3.06 48.46
C THR A 500 -5.96 -3.70 49.68
N ARG A 501 -5.23 -4.53 50.43
CA ARG A 501 -5.69 -5.22 51.61
C ARG A 501 -4.59 -5.21 52.67
N THR A 502 -4.98 -5.30 53.94
CA THR A 502 -4.02 -5.49 55.01
C THR A 502 -3.47 -6.92 54.92
N TYR A 503 -2.17 -7.09 55.17
CA TYR A 503 -1.54 -8.41 55.15
C TYR A 503 -1.99 -9.17 56.41
N GLN A 504 -2.74 -10.26 56.24
CA GLN A 504 -3.16 -11.20 57.28
C GLN A 504 -2.45 -12.54 57.07
N GLU A 505 -2.25 -13.35 58.12
CA GLU A 505 -1.29 -14.46 58.04
C GLU A 505 -1.71 -15.70 57.20
N LYS A 506 -2.98 -15.87 56.85
CA LYS A 506 -3.42 -17.07 56.11
C LYS A 506 -4.35 -16.78 54.97
N PHE A 507 -5.27 -15.85 55.10
CA PHE A 507 -6.31 -15.61 54.11
C PHE A 507 -6.54 -14.12 53.89
N VAL A 508 -6.94 -13.76 52.69
CA VAL A 508 -7.39 -12.38 52.37
C VAL A 508 -8.75 -12.46 51.69
N ASN A 509 -9.65 -11.54 52.07
CA ASN A 509 -10.97 -11.43 51.48
C ASN A 509 -10.87 -10.73 50.10
N VAL A 510 -11.37 -11.43 49.07
CA VAL A 510 -11.41 -10.94 47.68
C VAL A 510 -12.84 -10.89 47.12
N SER A 511 -13.86 -10.92 48.01
CA SER A 511 -15.29 -10.93 47.60
C SER A 511 -15.70 -9.75 46.73
N ASN A 512 -15.04 -8.60 46.87
CA ASN A 512 -15.32 -7.39 46.11
C ASN A 512 -14.44 -7.21 44.84
N ILE A 513 -13.62 -8.24 44.51
CA ILE A 513 -12.81 -8.22 43.30
C ILE A 513 -13.61 -8.89 42.17
N PRO A 514 -13.74 -8.30 40.98
CA PRO A 514 -14.46 -8.90 39.86
C PRO A 514 -13.91 -10.27 39.45
N ASN A 515 -14.71 -11.08 38.74
CA ASN A 515 -14.19 -12.30 38.13
C ASN A 515 -13.04 -11.97 37.19
N GLY A 516 -11.92 -12.69 37.28
CA GLY A 516 -10.75 -12.38 36.49
C GLY A 516 -9.48 -13.07 37.00
N PHE A 517 -8.37 -12.84 36.31
CA PHE A 517 -7.04 -13.35 36.65
C PHE A 517 -6.18 -12.19 37.17
N TYR A 518 -5.53 -12.39 38.33
CA TYR A 518 -4.86 -11.30 39.06
C TYR A 518 -3.49 -11.71 39.58
N VAL A 519 -2.65 -10.70 39.83
CA VAL A 519 -1.37 -10.81 40.50
C VAL A 519 -1.53 -10.29 41.94
N LEU A 520 -1.07 -11.08 42.91
CA LEU A 520 -0.93 -10.63 44.30
C LEU A 520 0.50 -10.19 44.56
N LYS A 521 0.66 -9.01 45.09
CA LYS A 521 1.94 -8.45 45.56
C LYS A 521 1.85 -8.05 47.03
N SER A 522 2.96 -8.12 47.72
CA SER A 522 3.12 -7.47 49.02
C SER A 522 3.83 -6.12 48.90
N LEU A 523 3.42 -5.10 49.67
CA LEU A 523 4.04 -3.78 49.68
C LEU A 523 4.75 -3.59 51.03
N GLY A 524 6.08 -3.42 50.99
CA GLY A 524 6.92 -3.14 52.14
C GLY A 524 6.99 -1.64 52.48
N ARG A 525 7.56 -1.31 53.66
CA ARG A 525 7.65 0.07 54.19
C ARG A 525 8.38 1.05 53.28
N LYS A 526 9.28 0.60 52.41
CA LYS A 526 10.05 1.44 51.48
C LYS A 526 9.42 1.55 50.10
N GLY A 527 8.15 1.16 49.92
CA GLY A 527 7.48 1.12 48.60
C GLY A 527 7.91 -0.01 47.69
N VAL A 528 8.75 -0.93 48.16
CA VAL A 528 9.19 -2.10 47.36
C VAL A 528 8.09 -3.13 47.36
N THR A 529 7.70 -3.61 46.15
CA THR A 529 6.70 -4.64 45.99
C THR A 529 7.36 -5.99 45.68
N HIS A 530 6.87 -7.07 46.33
CA HIS A 530 7.27 -8.45 46.03
C HIS A 530 6.06 -9.21 45.52
N ARG A 531 6.21 -9.93 44.41
CA ARG A 531 5.15 -10.78 43.84
C ARG A 531 5.00 -12.02 44.70
N LEU A 532 3.78 -12.27 45.21
CA LEU A 532 3.45 -13.43 46.05
C LEU A 532 2.84 -14.57 45.26
N GLY A 533 2.11 -14.30 44.19
CA GLY A 533 1.50 -15.30 43.35
C GLY A 533 0.48 -14.74 42.36
N PHE A 534 -0.07 -15.66 41.57
CA PHE A 534 -1.21 -15.41 40.70
C PHE A 534 -2.45 -16.09 41.30
N PHE A 535 -3.63 -15.56 41.01
CA PHE A 535 -4.89 -16.23 41.39
C PHE A 535 -6.03 -15.84 40.45
N THR A 536 -7.05 -16.70 40.42
CA THR A 536 -8.27 -16.44 39.66
C THR A 536 -9.42 -16.25 40.62
N VAL A 537 -10.18 -15.18 40.46
CA VAL A 537 -11.49 -15.01 41.07
C VAL A 537 -12.53 -15.54 40.09
N LYS A 538 -13.22 -16.63 40.45
CA LYS A 538 -14.31 -17.19 39.65
C LYS A 538 -15.48 -17.46 40.61
N ARG A 539 -16.59 -16.75 40.41
CA ARG A 539 -17.85 -16.98 41.11
C ARG A 539 -18.85 -17.45 40.07
N ASN A 540 -19.53 -18.54 40.37
CA ASN A 540 -20.69 -18.92 39.58
C ASN A 540 -21.75 -17.84 39.78
N LEU A 541 -22.23 -17.22 38.73
CA LEU A 541 -23.46 -16.46 38.78
C LEU A 541 -24.55 -17.47 39.21
N ALA A 542 -25.03 -17.35 40.44
CA ALA A 542 -26.24 -18.02 40.84
C ALA A 542 -27.32 -17.55 39.86
N THR A 543 -27.86 -18.46 39.09
CA THR A 543 -29.11 -18.29 38.35
C THR A 543 -30.18 -18.07 39.39
N GLU A 544 -30.49 -16.81 39.72
CA GLU A 544 -31.75 -16.50 40.38
C GLU A 544 -32.83 -16.63 39.31
N PHE A 545 -33.76 -17.60 39.62
CA PHE A 545 -34.99 -17.83 38.88
C PHE A 545 -35.97 -16.66 39.03
#